data_47f8c193c50dab5dd9d889aeb1a1c9de
#
_entry.id   47f8c193c50dab5dd9d889aeb1a1c9de
#
_cell.length_a   1.000
_cell.length_b   1.000
_cell.length_c   1.000
_cell.angle_alpha   90.00
_cell.angle_beta   90.00
_cell.angle_gamma   90.00
#
_symmetry.space_group_name_H-M   'P 1'
#
loop_
_entity.id
_entity.type
_entity.pdbx_description
1 polymer ?
#
loop_
_entity_poly.entity_id
_entity_poly.type
_entity_poly.pdbx_seq_one_letter_code
_entity_poly.pdbx_strand_id
1 'polypeptide(L)'
;LLLCCSACVELWGYAGSVLCPSDKPLEVCLQGLERLEYRGYDSAGVALVAPGMDRVRVRKKAGRLSNLVADIESDPLPEATVAIGHTRWATNGVPNDVNAHPHSSMDGRVAIIHNGIIENASQLRLDLQAEGYRFCRAPTRRWRPSCWARSWTR
;
A
#
# COMPACT_ATOMS: atom_id res chain seq x y z
N LEU A 1 6.27 2.89 9.52
CA LEU A 1 4.93 2.74 10.09
C LEU A 1 3.97 2.28 9.00
N LEU A 2 3.25 1.20 9.26
CA LEU A 2 2.20 0.70 8.38
C LEU A 2 0.85 1.19 8.91
N LEU A 3 0.11 1.93 8.10
CA LEU A 3 -1.19 2.49 8.47
C LEU A 3 -2.29 1.95 7.57
N CYS A 4 -3.37 1.55 8.21
CA CYS A 4 -4.59 1.14 7.56
C CYS A 4 -5.72 2.09 7.90
N CYS A 5 -6.44 2.58 6.91
CA CYS A 5 -7.70 3.28 7.12
C CYS A 5 -8.86 2.30 6.91
N SER A 6 -9.68 2.16 7.92
CA SER A 6 -10.73 1.13 8.04
C SER A 6 -11.97 1.33 7.13
N ALA A 7 -11.95 2.28 6.23
CA ALA A 7 -13.12 2.59 5.40
C ALA A 7 -13.34 1.63 4.21
N CYS A 8 -12.45 0.67 3.98
CA CYS A 8 -12.53 -0.21 2.82
C CYS A 8 -12.24 -1.67 3.14
N VAL A 9 -13.09 -2.47 2.64
CA VAL A 9 -13.46 -3.83 2.98
C VAL A 9 -12.40 -4.90 2.68
N GLU A 10 -11.25 -4.56 2.07
CA GLU A 10 -10.35 -5.53 1.46
C GLU A 10 -8.91 -5.38 1.95
N LEU A 11 -8.79 -5.13 3.26
CA LEU A 11 -7.50 -5.00 3.89
C LEU A 11 -7.15 -6.28 4.64
N TRP A 12 -5.99 -6.80 4.36
CA TRP A 12 -5.35 -7.82 5.17
C TRP A 12 -4.07 -7.26 5.79
N GLY A 13 -4.06 -7.19 7.11
CA GLY A 13 -2.90 -6.76 7.87
C GLY A 13 -2.43 -7.87 8.80
N TYR A 14 -1.15 -8.12 8.83
CA TYR A 14 -0.54 -9.08 9.72
C TYR A 14 0.71 -8.50 10.38
N ALA A 15 0.72 -8.51 11.70
CA ALA A 15 1.87 -8.17 12.52
C ALA A 15 2.47 -9.47 13.07
N GLY A 16 3.58 -9.91 12.53
CA GLY A 16 4.28 -11.11 12.99
C GLY A 16 5.06 -10.88 14.29
N SER A 17 5.39 -11.93 14.95
CA SER A 17 6.31 -12.10 16.08
C SER A 17 5.84 -11.78 17.49
N VAL A 18 4.94 -10.83 17.73
CA VAL A 18 4.50 -10.51 19.09
C VAL A 18 3.14 -11.12 19.44
N LEU A 19 2.29 -11.37 18.46
CA LEU A 19 0.90 -11.83 18.66
C LEU A 19 0.53 -13.09 17.88
N CYS A 20 1.38 -13.59 16.99
CA CYS A 20 1.11 -14.77 16.18
C CYS A 20 2.37 -15.61 15.99
N PRO A 21 2.27 -16.94 16.08
CA PRO A 21 3.43 -17.85 15.97
C PRO A 21 3.90 -18.06 14.52
N SER A 22 3.49 -17.25 13.56
CA SER A 22 3.95 -17.36 12.17
C SER A 22 5.08 -16.39 11.92
N ASP A 23 6.22 -16.93 11.50
CA ASP A 23 7.41 -16.15 11.15
C ASP A 23 7.34 -15.59 9.71
N LYS A 24 6.18 -15.72 9.03
CA LYS A 24 6.03 -15.39 7.61
C LYS A 24 4.86 -14.45 7.30
N PRO A 25 4.93 -13.18 7.74
CA PRO A 25 3.82 -12.23 7.54
C PRO A 25 3.45 -12.01 6.06
N LEU A 26 4.43 -12.06 5.15
CA LEU A 26 4.18 -11.92 3.72
C LEU A 26 3.33 -13.07 3.17
N GLU A 27 3.66 -14.31 3.53
CA GLU A 27 2.88 -15.48 3.07
C GLU A 27 1.44 -15.41 3.58
N VAL A 28 1.26 -15.05 4.86
CA VAL A 28 -0.07 -14.87 5.45
C VAL A 28 -0.85 -13.78 4.74
N CYS A 29 -0.20 -12.66 4.40
CA CYS A 29 -0.83 -11.61 3.60
C CYS A 29 -1.25 -12.12 2.21
N LEU A 30 -0.38 -12.79 1.49
CA LEU A 30 -0.69 -13.30 0.15
C LEU A 30 -1.83 -14.32 0.18
N GLN A 31 -1.84 -15.25 1.13
CA GLN A 31 -2.94 -16.21 1.33
C GLN A 31 -4.25 -15.50 1.69
N GLY A 32 -4.19 -14.43 2.49
CA GLY A 32 -5.36 -13.61 2.82
C GLY A 32 -5.92 -12.92 1.59
N LEU A 33 -5.06 -12.35 0.74
CA LEU A 33 -5.47 -11.70 -0.51
C LEU A 33 -6.07 -12.71 -1.50
N GLU A 34 -5.52 -13.92 -1.60
CA GLU A 34 -6.05 -14.98 -2.42
C GLU A 34 -7.49 -15.35 -2.04
N ARG A 35 -7.77 -15.43 -0.73
CA ARG A 35 -9.13 -15.67 -0.23
C ARG A 35 -10.10 -14.53 -0.56
N LEU A 36 -9.62 -13.33 -0.88
CA LEU A 36 -10.44 -12.18 -1.23
C LEU A 36 -10.65 -12.03 -2.75
N GLU A 37 -9.98 -12.85 -3.59
CA GLU A 37 -10.10 -12.77 -5.05
C GLU A 37 -11.52 -12.93 -5.58
N TYR A 38 -12.38 -13.68 -4.87
CA TYR A 38 -13.78 -13.90 -5.27
C TYR A 38 -14.61 -12.61 -5.40
N ARG A 39 -14.18 -11.53 -4.76
CA ARG A 39 -14.86 -10.21 -4.82
C ARG A 39 -14.57 -9.45 -6.11
N GLY A 40 -13.54 -9.85 -6.85
CA GLY A 40 -13.00 -9.08 -7.95
C GLY A 40 -12.15 -7.91 -7.49
N TYR A 41 -11.17 -7.54 -8.29
CA TYR A 41 -10.25 -6.43 -8.06
C TYR A 41 -9.50 -6.13 -9.37
N ASP A 42 -8.80 -5.00 -9.43
CA ASP A 42 -8.04 -4.58 -10.61
C ASP A 42 -6.53 -4.52 -10.39
N SER A 43 -6.11 -4.58 -9.14
CA SER A 43 -4.70 -4.54 -8.77
C SER A 43 -4.50 -5.06 -7.36
N ALA A 44 -3.33 -5.62 -7.09
CA ALA A 44 -2.94 -6.12 -5.79
C ALA A 44 -1.57 -5.60 -5.38
N GLY A 45 -1.31 -5.55 -4.08
CA GLY A 45 0.01 -5.19 -3.59
C GLY A 45 0.20 -5.44 -2.11
N VAL A 46 1.46 -5.47 -1.73
CA VAL A 46 1.91 -5.67 -0.36
C VAL A 46 2.92 -4.60 0.02
N ALA A 47 2.97 -4.28 1.30
CA ALA A 47 4.05 -3.52 1.88
C ALA A 47 4.54 -4.24 3.15
N LEU A 48 5.84 -4.24 3.36
CA LEU A 48 6.44 -4.93 4.49
C LEU A 48 7.60 -4.15 5.11
N VAL A 49 7.86 -4.46 6.36
CA VAL A 49 9.03 -4.00 7.10
C VAL A 49 9.82 -5.24 7.53
N ALA A 50 11.11 -5.22 7.26
CA ALA A 50 12.05 -6.26 7.68
C ALA A 50 12.99 -5.74 8.79
N PRO A 51 13.56 -6.63 9.61
CA PRO A 51 14.51 -6.24 10.64
C PRO A 51 15.70 -5.47 10.07
N GLY A 52 16.08 -4.38 10.75
CA GLY A 52 17.22 -3.55 10.33
C GLY A 52 16.98 -2.66 9.11
N MET A 53 15.74 -2.58 8.60
CA MET A 53 15.39 -1.71 7.48
C MET A 53 14.76 -0.41 7.96
N ASP A 54 15.30 0.71 7.45
CA ASP A 54 14.75 2.06 7.71
C ASP A 54 13.58 2.40 6.78
N ARG A 55 13.34 1.58 5.75
CA ARG A 55 12.33 1.85 4.72
C ARG A 55 11.40 0.67 4.50
N VAL A 56 10.16 0.99 4.26
CA VAL A 56 9.14 0.01 3.86
C VAL A 56 9.43 -0.47 2.43
N ARG A 57 9.35 -1.76 2.21
CA ARG A 57 9.36 -2.36 0.88
C ARG A 57 7.94 -2.50 0.38
N VAL A 58 7.68 -1.98 -0.80
CA VAL A 58 6.36 -2.05 -1.45
C VAL A 58 6.50 -2.78 -2.78
N ARG A 59 5.65 -3.77 -2.99
CA ARG A 59 5.50 -4.48 -4.26
C ARG A 59 4.04 -4.49 -4.65
N LYS A 60 3.74 -4.13 -5.90
CA LYS A 60 2.35 -4.03 -6.35
C LYS A 60 2.24 -4.15 -7.85
N LYS A 61 1.17 -4.80 -8.31
CA LYS A 61 0.90 -5.06 -9.72
C LYS A 61 -0.56 -4.81 -10.07
N ALA A 62 -0.76 -4.29 -11.28
CA ALA A 62 -2.08 -4.28 -11.91
C ALA A 62 -2.46 -5.69 -12.37
N GLY A 63 -3.77 -5.96 -12.38
CA GLY A 63 -4.32 -7.24 -12.77
C GLY A 63 -4.42 -8.23 -11.62
N ARG A 64 -4.26 -9.49 -11.91
CA ARG A 64 -4.48 -10.58 -10.95
C ARG A 64 -3.38 -10.66 -9.89
N LEU A 65 -3.73 -11.22 -8.73
CA LEU A 65 -2.79 -11.50 -7.65
C LEU A 65 -1.61 -12.37 -8.11
N SER A 66 -1.86 -13.29 -9.04
CA SER A 66 -0.81 -14.11 -9.65
C SER A 66 0.32 -13.27 -10.30
N ASN A 67 0.01 -12.08 -10.82
CA ASN A 67 1.04 -11.18 -11.38
C ASN A 67 1.95 -10.62 -10.27
N LEU A 68 1.37 -10.31 -9.11
CA LEU A 68 2.13 -9.87 -7.94
C LEU A 68 2.99 -11.00 -7.39
N VAL A 69 2.43 -12.21 -7.29
CA VAL A 69 3.17 -13.39 -6.81
C VAL A 69 4.36 -13.69 -7.73
N ALA A 70 4.14 -13.74 -9.04
CA ALA A 70 5.21 -13.96 -10.02
C ALA A 70 6.31 -12.88 -9.95
N ASP A 71 5.94 -11.61 -9.72
CA ASP A 71 6.90 -10.51 -9.56
C ASP A 71 7.73 -10.68 -8.28
N ILE A 72 7.13 -11.16 -7.19
CA ILE A 72 7.82 -11.44 -5.92
C ILE A 72 8.72 -12.67 -6.06
N GLU A 73 8.29 -13.69 -6.80
CA GLU A 73 9.11 -14.89 -7.06
C GLU A 73 10.35 -14.56 -7.91
N SER A 74 10.22 -13.64 -8.86
CA SER A 74 11.33 -13.21 -9.72
C SER A 74 12.35 -12.33 -9.01
N ASP A 75 11.91 -11.56 -8.03
CA ASP A 75 12.73 -10.67 -7.18
C ASP A 75 12.22 -10.74 -5.74
N PRO A 76 12.71 -11.72 -4.96
CA PRO A 76 12.19 -12.00 -3.62
C PRO A 76 12.31 -10.82 -2.66
N LEU A 77 11.24 -10.63 -1.89
CA LEU A 77 11.22 -9.66 -0.81
C LEU A 77 11.93 -10.23 0.43
N PRO A 78 12.55 -9.37 1.26
CA PRO A 78 13.21 -9.82 2.48
C PRO A 78 12.20 -10.39 3.48
N GLU A 79 12.69 -11.22 4.39
CA GLU A 79 11.89 -11.71 5.52
C GLU A 79 11.33 -10.52 6.31
N ALA A 80 10.02 -10.54 6.49
CA ALA A 80 9.30 -9.45 7.11
C ALA A 80 9.01 -9.74 8.58
N THR A 81 8.92 -8.67 9.38
CA THR A 81 8.34 -8.73 10.73
C THR A 81 6.89 -8.26 10.72
N VAL A 82 6.56 -7.38 9.79
CA VAL A 82 5.20 -6.84 9.60
C VAL A 82 4.92 -6.72 8.11
N ALA A 83 3.73 -7.09 7.68
CA ALA A 83 3.25 -6.88 6.32
C ALA A 83 1.80 -6.39 6.31
N ILE A 84 1.46 -5.60 5.29
CA ILE A 84 0.09 -5.27 4.92
C ILE A 84 -0.12 -5.60 3.45
N GLY A 85 -1.31 -6.07 3.10
CA GLY A 85 -1.68 -6.36 1.72
C GLY A 85 -3.05 -5.79 1.36
N HIS A 86 -3.26 -5.55 0.07
CA HIS A 86 -4.52 -5.02 -0.44
C HIS A 86 -4.79 -5.50 -1.85
N THR A 87 -6.04 -5.91 -2.10
CA THR A 87 -6.63 -6.03 -3.42
C THR A 87 -7.48 -4.80 -3.68
N ARG A 88 -7.15 -4.03 -4.71
CA ARG A 88 -7.81 -2.75 -5.00
C ARG A 88 -8.93 -2.96 -6.03
N TRP A 89 -10.10 -2.42 -5.72
CA TRP A 89 -11.14 -2.12 -6.70
C TRP A 89 -11.06 -0.63 -7.04
N ALA A 90 -10.72 -0.31 -8.29
CA ALA A 90 -10.56 1.07 -8.70
C ALA A 90 -11.88 1.83 -8.66
N THR A 91 -12.03 2.69 -7.67
CA THR A 91 -13.07 3.72 -7.65
C THR A 91 -12.63 4.96 -8.42
N ASN A 92 -11.31 5.14 -8.59
CA ASN A 92 -10.69 6.29 -9.21
C ASN A 92 -9.31 6.00 -9.77
N GLY A 93 -9.06 6.51 -10.98
CA GLY A 93 -7.79 6.38 -11.69
C GLY A 93 -7.67 5.05 -12.44
N VAL A 94 -6.86 5.07 -13.47
CA VAL A 94 -6.60 3.89 -14.30
C VAL A 94 -5.93 2.81 -13.45
N PRO A 95 -6.39 1.55 -13.53
CA PRO A 95 -5.69 0.43 -12.90
C PRO A 95 -4.31 0.26 -13.55
N ASN A 96 -3.30 0.57 -12.78
CA ASN A 96 -1.89 0.40 -13.14
C ASN A 96 -1.06 0.23 -11.86
N ASP A 97 0.19 -0.20 -12.00
CA ASP A 97 1.09 -0.46 -10.88
C ASP A 97 1.29 0.77 -9.99
N VAL A 98 1.27 1.96 -10.57
CA VAL A 98 1.48 3.20 -9.81
C VAL A 98 0.29 3.53 -8.92
N ASN A 99 -0.93 3.23 -9.40
CA ASN A 99 -2.19 3.50 -8.69
C ASN A 99 -2.61 2.38 -7.74
N ALA A 100 -1.99 1.21 -7.86
CA ALA A 100 -2.22 0.10 -6.93
C ALA A 100 -1.77 0.48 -5.51
N HIS A 101 -2.40 -0.14 -4.51
CA HIS A 101 -2.02 -0.02 -3.10
C HIS A 101 -1.02 -1.12 -2.68
N PRO A 102 -0.26 -0.91 -1.64
CA PRO A 102 -0.11 0.28 -0.78
C PRO A 102 0.65 1.43 -1.46
N HIS A 103 0.52 2.64 -0.90
CA HIS A 103 1.31 3.81 -1.28
C HIS A 103 2.35 4.12 -0.22
N SER A 104 3.58 4.41 -0.63
CA SER A 104 4.65 4.82 0.27
C SER A 104 4.79 6.34 0.35
N SER A 105 5.30 6.83 1.47
CA SER A 105 5.81 8.19 1.61
C SER A 105 7.03 8.42 0.71
N MET A 106 7.38 9.69 0.47
CA MET A 106 8.54 10.03 -0.38
C MET A 106 9.86 9.56 0.20
N ASP A 107 9.98 9.53 1.53
CA ASP A 107 11.15 9.00 2.23
C ASP A 107 11.12 7.47 2.37
N GLY A 108 10.01 6.83 1.98
CA GLY A 108 9.84 5.38 2.03
C GLY A 108 9.66 4.82 3.45
N ARG A 109 9.44 5.66 4.46
CA ARG A 109 9.34 5.21 5.87
C ARG A 109 7.93 4.80 6.29
N VAL A 110 6.93 5.19 5.52
CA VAL A 110 5.52 4.90 5.80
C VAL A 110 4.86 4.32 4.56
N ALA A 111 4.04 3.30 4.72
CA ALA A 111 3.14 2.82 3.70
C ALA A 111 1.70 2.87 4.22
N ILE A 112 0.78 3.26 3.34
CA ILE A 112 -0.65 3.36 3.67
C ILE A 112 -1.51 2.72 2.60
N ILE A 113 -2.68 2.27 3.04
CA ILE A 113 -3.77 1.80 2.18
C ILE A 113 -4.98 2.67 2.47
N HIS A 114 -5.53 3.27 1.41
CA HIS A 114 -6.78 4.01 1.49
C HIS A 114 -7.51 3.95 0.15
N ASN A 115 -8.56 3.16 0.08
CA ASN A 115 -9.43 3.07 -1.07
C ASN A 115 -10.71 3.89 -0.80
N GLY A 116 -10.61 5.20 -0.89
CA GLY A 116 -11.69 6.13 -0.60
C GLY A 116 -11.51 7.48 -1.29
N ILE A 117 -12.42 8.39 -1.03
CA ILE A 117 -12.41 9.75 -1.58
C ILE A 117 -12.13 10.73 -0.44
N ILE A 118 -11.22 11.65 -0.67
CA ILE A 118 -10.96 12.78 0.23
C ILE A 118 -11.55 14.02 -0.45
N GLU A 119 -12.61 14.55 0.12
CA GLU A 119 -13.41 15.63 -0.50
C GLU A 119 -12.61 16.89 -0.74
N ASN A 120 -11.78 17.31 0.22
CA ASN A 120 -10.93 18.50 0.12
C ASN A 120 -9.52 18.21 -0.44
N ALA A 121 -9.34 17.11 -1.16
CA ALA A 121 -8.04 16.66 -1.67
C ALA A 121 -7.30 17.72 -2.50
N SER A 122 -8.03 18.50 -3.28
CA SER A 122 -7.44 19.54 -4.13
C SER A 122 -6.85 20.67 -3.29
N GLN A 123 -7.55 21.10 -2.25
CA GLN A 123 -7.06 22.15 -1.35
C GLN A 123 -5.85 21.66 -0.56
N LEU A 124 -5.95 20.48 0.06
CA LEU A 124 -4.83 19.87 0.80
C LEU A 124 -3.58 19.75 -0.07
N ARG A 125 -3.76 19.43 -1.34
CA ARG A 125 -2.62 19.33 -2.27
C ARG A 125 -1.94 20.68 -2.50
N LEU A 126 -2.71 21.74 -2.69
CA LEU A 126 -2.18 23.10 -2.87
C LEU A 126 -1.42 23.56 -1.63
N ASP A 127 -2.00 23.33 -0.46
CA ASP A 127 -1.41 23.71 0.82
C ASP A 127 -0.08 22.99 1.04
N LEU A 128 -0.06 21.68 0.84
CA LEU A 128 1.15 20.87 0.96
C LEU A 128 2.20 21.22 -0.10
N GLN A 129 1.79 21.57 -1.33
CA GLN A 129 2.74 22.04 -2.36
C GLN A 129 3.36 23.38 -1.98
N ALA A 130 2.60 24.29 -1.37
CA ALA A 130 3.11 25.55 -0.85
C ALA A 130 4.13 25.33 0.29
N GLU A 131 3.97 24.26 1.07
CA GLU A 131 4.94 23.83 2.08
C GLU A 131 6.16 23.07 1.50
N GLY A 132 6.25 22.93 0.17
CA GLY A 132 7.37 22.28 -0.51
C GLY A 132 7.24 20.77 -0.70
N TYR A 133 6.09 20.16 -0.41
CA TYR A 133 5.87 18.74 -0.66
C TYR A 133 5.69 18.46 -2.15
N ARG A 134 6.37 17.44 -2.64
CA ARG A 134 6.27 16.99 -4.03
C ARG A 134 5.39 15.75 -4.14
N PHE A 135 4.48 15.80 -5.10
CA PHE A 135 3.59 14.70 -5.39
C PHE A 135 4.11 13.94 -6.62
N CYS A 136 4.41 12.67 -6.46
CA CYS A 136 4.74 11.80 -7.60
C CYS A 136 3.47 11.56 -8.42
N ARG A 137 3.36 12.39 -9.45
CA ARG A 137 2.58 12.31 -10.69
C ARG A 137 1.14 11.75 -10.66
N ALA A 138 0.24 12.37 -11.25
CA ALA A 138 -0.35 12.64 -12.53
C ALA A 138 -1.57 13.58 -12.38
N PRO A 139 -1.96 14.37 -13.37
CA PRO A 139 -3.09 15.27 -13.30
C PRO A 139 -4.40 14.49 -13.51
N THR A 140 -4.75 13.64 -12.60
CA THR A 140 -6.12 13.19 -12.46
C THR A 140 -6.69 13.90 -11.25
N ARG A 141 -7.88 14.45 -11.39
CA ARG A 141 -8.60 15.28 -10.40
C ARG A 141 -8.82 14.61 -9.03
N ARG A 142 -8.09 13.58 -8.66
CA ARG A 142 -8.25 12.84 -7.40
C ARG A 142 -6.92 12.43 -6.76
N TRP A 143 -6.92 12.57 -5.49
CA TRP A 143 -5.82 12.56 -4.54
C TRP A 143 -5.15 11.19 -4.37
N ARG A 144 -3.84 11.19 -4.04
CA ARG A 144 -3.08 9.99 -3.70
C ARG A 144 -2.62 10.01 -2.26
N PRO A 145 -2.76 8.91 -1.54
CA PRO A 145 -2.36 8.80 -0.13
C PRO A 145 -0.87 9.00 0.16
N SER A 146 0.00 8.95 -0.85
CA SER A 146 1.47 9.12 -0.68
C SER A 146 1.90 10.42 0.00
N CYS A 147 0.97 11.33 0.22
CA CYS A 147 1.23 12.64 0.83
C CYS A 147 0.95 12.69 2.33
N TRP A 148 0.12 11.79 2.83
CA TRP A 148 -0.22 11.75 4.25
C TRP A 148 0.94 11.37 5.15
N ALA A 149 1.85 10.58 4.63
CA ALA A 149 2.92 10.03 5.41
C ALA A 149 3.96 11.04 5.89
N ARG A 150 3.93 12.29 5.42
CA ARG A 150 4.86 13.33 5.88
C ARG A 150 4.38 14.19 7.03
N SER A 151 3.07 14.28 7.24
CA SER A 151 2.55 15.09 8.36
C SER A 151 2.81 14.47 9.74
N TRP A 152 3.27 13.23 9.79
CA TRP A 152 3.52 12.47 11.02
C TRP A 152 4.99 12.35 11.40
N THR A 153 5.91 12.96 10.65
CA THR A 153 7.37 12.88 10.91
C THR A 153 7.96 14.23 11.35
N ARG A 154 7.23 15.01 12.13
CA ARG A 154 7.83 16.07 12.95
C ARG A 154 8.05 15.59 14.35
#